data_9cf8667f263011b33b813566021d7d8d
#
_entry.id   9cf8667f263011b33b813566021d7d8d
#
_cell.length_a   1.000
_cell.length_b   1.000
_cell.length_c   1.000
_cell.angle_alpha   90.00
_cell.angle_beta   90.00
_cell.angle_gamma   90.00
#
_symmetry.space_group_name_H-M   'P 1'
#
loop_
_entity.id
_entity.type
_entity.pdbx_description
1 polymer ?
#
loop_
_entity_poly.entity_id
_entity_poly.type
_entity_poly.pdbx_seq_one_letter_code
_entity_poly.pdbx_strand_id
1 'polypeptide(L)'
;VNVLQADELVRELIERVAGEVGVIIYELRPKREFTDEQLSLELGIEINDIRKALFALYEIGLAEYRRKRDDETGWMEYYWKINYDKQNEVLKRELLKTKKKLEEKLENETMTVYYICINGCMKVTYEHAMEFDFVCPKCGAPLEYLDSSIAIEKVKEEIRKIDEILANLK
;
A
#
# COMPACT_ATOMS: atom_id res chain seq x y z
N VAL A 1 17.25 7.35 9.14
CA VAL A 1 15.94 6.97 9.71
C VAL A 1 16.23 6.27 11.01
N ASN A 2 15.72 6.82 12.12
CA ASN A 2 15.83 6.19 13.42
C ASN A 2 15.03 4.88 13.40
N VAL A 3 15.44 3.86 14.13
CA VAL A 3 14.74 2.55 14.21
C VAL A 3 13.25 2.75 14.49
N LEU A 4 12.88 3.69 15.35
CA LEU A 4 11.50 4.09 15.65
C LEU A 4 10.71 4.53 14.41
N GLN A 5 11.34 5.21 13.47
CA GLN A 5 10.69 5.70 12.25
C GLN A 5 10.48 4.57 11.22
N ALA A 6 11.38 3.58 11.17
CA ALA A 6 11.22 2.40 10.33
C ALA A 6 10.08 1.50 10.87
N ASP A 7 9.99 1.30 12.18
CA ASP A 7 8.91 0.52 12.79
C ASP A 7 7.53 1.18 12.58
N GLU A 8 7.45 2.51 12.63
CA GLU A 8 6.22 3.25 12.33
C GLU A 8 5.78 3.07 10.87
N LEU A 9 6.71 3.17 9.92
CA LEU A 9 6.43 2.94 8.49
C LEU A 9 5.99 1.49 8.20
N VAL A 10 6.58 0.52 8.88
CA VAL A 10 6.15 -0.89 8.76
C VAL A 10 4.73 -1.05 9.32
N ARG A 11 4.43 -0.41 10.45
CA ARG A 11 3.08 -0.42 11.03
C ARG A 11 2.04 0.17 10.08
N GLU A 12 2.32 1.35 9.50
CA GLU A 12 1.45 1.99 8.48
C GLU A 12 1.25 1.10 7.25
N LEU A 13 2.32 0.43 6.79
CA LEU A 13 2.23 -0.53 5.70
C LEU A 13 1.29 -1.69 6.05
N ILE A 14 1.44 -2.27 7.23
CA ILE A 14 0.60 -3.38 7.71
C ILE A 14 -0.85 -2.94 7.85
N GLU A 15 -1.11 -1.76 8.44
CA GLU A 15 -2.46 -1.22 8.58
C GLU A 15 -3.16 -1.05 7.22
N ARG A 16 -2.42 -0.59 6.21
CA ARG A 16 -2.94 -0.42 4.84
C ARG A 16 -3.27 -1.75 4.15
N VAL A 17 -2.49 -2.81 4.35
CA VAL A 17 -2.64 -4.08 3.60
C VAL A 17 -3.42 -5.14 4.37
N ALA A 18 -3.30 -5.18 5.69
CA ALA A 18 -3.87 -6.20 6.57
C ALA A 18 -4.85 -5.63 7.62
N GLY A 19 -5.05 -4.31 7.63
CA GLY A 19 -5.93 -3.61 8.56
C GLY A 19 -5.46 -3.67 10.01
N GLU A 20 -6.31 -3.22 10.92
CA GLU A 20 -6.03 -3.17 12.36
C GLU A 20 -5.69 -4.55 12.94
N VAL A 21 -6.38 -5.59 12.49
CA VAL A 21 -6.11 -6.98 12.93
C VAL A 21 -4.68 -7.41 12.57
N GLY A 22 -4.19 -7.04 11.39
CA GLY A 22 -2.81 -7.29 10.97
C GLY A 22 -1.79 -6.58 11.87
N VAL A 23 -2.07 -5.35 12.28
CA VAL A 23 -1.24 -4.58 13.22
C VAL A 23 -1.22 -5.26 14.58
N ILE A 24 -2.37 -5.65 15.13
CA ILE A 24 -2.48 -6.36 16.42
C ILE A 24 -1.65 -7.64 16.39
N ILE A 25 -1.77 -8.48 15.35
CA ILE A 25 -0.99 -9.72 15.20
C ILE A 25 0.50 -9.44 15.15
N TYR A 26 0.91 -8.41 14.39
CA TYR A 26 2.32 -8.06 14.26
C TYR A 26 2.92 -7.52 15.56
N GLU A 27 2.20 -6.69 16.29
CA GLU A 27 2.63 -6.10 17.58
C GLU A 27 2.64 -7.10 18.73
N LEU A 28 1.83 -8.15 18.68
CA LEU A 28 1.85 -9.25 19.65
C LEU A 28 3.21 -9.95 19.74
N ARG A 29 4.01 -9.88 18.68
CA ARG A 29 5.35 -10.48 18.56
C ARG A 29 5.42 -11.94 19.01
N PRO A 30 4.59 -12.83 18.45
CA PRO A 30 4.63 -14.23 18.80
C PRO A 30 6.00 -14.83 18.51
N LYS A 31 6.62 -15.43 19.54
CA LYS A 31 7.98 -15.99 19.45
C LYS A 31 8.00 -17.40 18.83
N ARG A 32 6.84 -18.03 18.69
CA ARG A 32 6.68 -19.41 18.19
C ARG A 32 5.68 -19.42 17.06
N GLU A 33 5.65 -20.55 16.34
CA GLU A 33 4.55 -20.83 15.42
C GLU A 33 3.22 -20.94 16.20
N PHE A 34 2.16 -20.52 15.58
CA PHE A 34 0.79 -20.51 16.12
C PHE A 34 -0.22 -20.87 15.03
N THR A 35 -1.39 -21.33 15.41
CA THR A 35 -2.51 -21.53 14.49
C THR A 35 -3.45 -20.32 14.50
N ASP A 36 -4.25 -20.18 13.44
CA ASP A 36 -5.28 -19.14 13.36
C ASP A 36 -6.33 -19.31 14.47
N GLU A 37 -6.69 -20.55 14.85
CA GLU A 37 -7.56 -20.83 15.98
C GLU A 37 -6.98 -20.35 17.31
N GLN A 38 -5.68 -20.59 17.55
CA GLN A 38 -5.00 -20.13 18.77
C GLN A 38 -5.05 -18.61 18.88
N LEU A 39 -4.74 -17.89 17.80
CA LEU A 39 -4.82 -16.43 17.79
C LEU A 39 -6.23 -15.90 17.96
N SER A 40 -7.22 -16.53 17.31
CA SER A 40 -8.63 -16.16 17.45
C SER A 40 -9.09 -16.25 18.91
N LEU A 41 -8.73 -17.32 19.60
CA LEU A 41 -9.04 -17.51 21.02
C LEU A 41 -8.29 -16.51 21.92
N GLU A 42 -7.00 -16.28 21.68
CA GLU A 42 -6.16 -15.40 22.49
C GLU A 42 -6.59 -13.93 22.37
N LEU A 43 -6.90 -13.48 21.14
CA LEU A 43 -7.24 -12.10 20.86
C LEU A 43 -8.74 -11.80 20.96
N GLY A 44 -9.60 -12.82 21.01
CA GLY A 44 -11.06 -12.64 20.96
C GLY A 44 -11.56 -12.08 19.63
N ILE A 45 -10.79 -12.29 18.54
CA ILE A 45 -11.11 -11.81 17.18
C ILE A 45 -11.64 -12.99 16.36
N GLU A 46 -12.62 -12.70 15.50
CA GLU A 46 -13.23 -13.71 14.63
C GLU A 46 -12.18 -14.34 13.70
N ILE A 47 -12.22 -15.68 13.58
CA ILE A 47 -11.18 -16.49 12.91
C ILE A 47 -10.99 -16.10 11.43
N ASN A 48 -12.05 -15.72 10.73
CA ASN A 48 -11.93 -15.30 9.32
C ASN A 48 -11.20 -13.96 9.17
N ASP A 49 -11.31 -13.07 10.15
CA ASP A 49 -10.57 -11.79 10.14
C ASP A 49 -9.09 -12.02 10.47
N ILE A 50 -8.79 -12.94 11.39
CA ILE A 50 -7.42 -13.42 11.63
C ILE A 50 -6.82 -14.01 10.35
N ARG A 51 -7.54 -14.90 9.67
CA ARG A 51 -7.08 -15.53 8.41
C ARG A 51 -6.80 -14.50 7.31
N LYS A 52 -7.72 -13.57 7.09
CA LYS A 52 -7.53 -12.49 6.11
C LYS A 52 -6.27 -11.67 6.40
N ALA A 53 -6.07 -11.29 7.66
CA ALA A 53 -4.90 -10.52 8.07
C ALA A 53 -3.60 -11.31 7.89
N LEU A 54 -3.57 -12.59 8.30
CA LEU A 54 -2.39 -13.46 8.14
C LEU A 54 -2.03 -13.69 6.67
N PHE A 55 -3.03 -13.92 5.79
CA PHE A 55 -2.77 -14.04 4.36
C PHE A 55 -2.27 -12.74 3.74
N ALA A 56 -2.79 -11.58 4.15
CA ALA A 56 -2.29 -10.28 3.71
C ALA A 56 -0.82 -10.05 4.14
N LEU A 57 -0.46 -10.42 5.38
CA LEU A 57 0.93 -10.39 5.85
C LEU A 57 1.83 -11.37 5.08
N TYR A 58 1.31 -12.53 4.71
CA TYR A 58 2.02 -13.51 3.88
C TYR A 58 2.28 -12.98 2.47
N GLU A 59 1.30 -12.35 1.83
CA GLU A 59 1.45 -11.79 0.48
C GLU A 59 2.54 -10.73 0.40
N ILE A 60 2.73 -9.93 1.44
CA ILE A 60 3.84 -8.95 1.50
C ILE A 60 5.14 -9.54 2.03
N GLY A 61 5.16 -10.80 2.49
CA GLY A 61 6.35 -11.50 2.95
C GLY A 61 6.69 -11.31 4.44
N LEU A 62 5.78 -10.70 5.23
CA LEU A 62 5.92 -10.55 6.68
C LEU A 62 5.43 -11.77 7.48
N ALA A 63 4.75 -12.70 6.84
CA ALA A 63 4.39 -13.97 7.44
C ALA A 63 4.73 -15.14 6.51
N GLU A 64 4.91 -16.31 7.08
CA GLU A 64 5.02 -17.57 6.38
C GLU A 64 4.18 -18.61 7.09
N TYR A 65 3.81 -19.66 6.40
CA TYR A 65 3.08 -20.78 7.00
C TYR A 65 3.57 -22.13 6.47
N ARG A 66 3.39 -23.16 7.30
CA ARG A 66 3.46 -24.54 6.88
C ARG A 66 2.13 -25.24 7.16
N ARG A 67 1.84 -26.25 6.37
CA ARG A 67 0.64 -27.09 6.55
C ARG A 67 1.02 -28.41 7.17
N LYS A 68 0.22 -28.84 8.14
CA LYS A 68 0.31 -30.18 8.73
C LYS A 68 -1.08 -30.82 8.69
N ARG A 69 -1.14 -32.08 8.28
CA ARG A 69 -2.37 -32.84 8.40
C ARG A 69 -2.51 -33.35 9.82
N ASP A 70 -3.65 -33.10 10.44
CA ASP A 70 -4.00 -33.69 11.70
C ASP A 70 -4.27 -35.21 11.50
N ASP A 71 -3.61 -36.03 12.28
CA ASP A 71 -3.67 -37.51 12.12
C ASP A 71 -4.99 -38.10 12.61
N GLU A 72 -5.72 -37.40 13.51
CA GLU A 72 -6.98 -37.87 14.07
C GLU A 72 -8.18 -37.43 13.24
N THR A 73 -8.21 -36.16 12.86
CA THR A 73 -9.34 -35.54 12.13
C THR A 73 -9.18 -35.57 10.62
N GLY A 74 -7.94 -35.71 10.14
CA GLY A 74 -7.58 -35.62 8.73
C GLY A 74 -7.63 -34.20 8.14
N TRP A 75 -7.94 -33.18 8.94
CA TRP A 75 -7.96 -31.76 8.51
C TRP A 75 -6.56 -31.20 8.36
N MET A 76 -6.45 -30.15 7.52
CA MET A 76 -5.21 -29.43 7.31
C MET A 76 -5.14 -28.25 8.28
N GLU A 77 -4.15 -28.27 9.18
CA GLU A 77 -3.83 -27.17 10.06
C GLU A 77 -2.74 -26.28 9.45
N TYR A 78 -2.89 -24.97 9.63
CA TYR A 78 -1.93 -23.96 9.20
C TYR A 78 -1.16 -23.43 10.41
N TYR A 79 0.16 -23.63 10.39
CA TYR A 79 1.08 -23.11 11.41
C TYR A 79 1.77 -21.88 10.85
N TRP A 80 1.49 -20.75 11.43
CA TRP A 80 1.96 -19.45 11.01
C TRP A 80 3.18 -18.98 11.79
N LYS A 81 4.05 -18.21 11.15
CA LYS A 81 5.19 -17.52 11.75
C LYS A 81 5.33 -16.12 11.16
N ILE A 82 5.60 -15.12 12.00
CA ILE A 82 5.87 -13.76 11.58
C ILE A 82 7.37 -13.57 11.38
N ASN A 83 7.75 -12.96 10.25
CA ASN A 83 9.13 -12.76 9.81
C ASN A 83 9.59 -11.32 10.12
N TYR A 84 9.89 -11.02 11.38
CA TYR A 84 10.34 -9.69 11.80
C TYR A 84 11.69 -9.28 11.20
N ASP A 85 12.57 -10.22 10.95
CA ASP A 85 13.87 -10.02 10.32
C ASP A 85 13.78 -9.53 8.89
N LYS A 86 12.65 -9.75 8.22
CA LYS A 86 12.39 -9.30 6.84
C LYS A 86 11.71 -7.94 6.74
N GLN A 87 11.40 -7.28 7.85
CA GLN A 87 10.62 -6.04 7.84
C GLN A 87 11.26 -4.94 6.98
N ASN A 88 12.59 -4.75 7.07
CA ASN A 88 13.28 -3.72 6.30
C ASN A 88 13.32 -4.04 4.80
N GLU A 89 13.48 -5.32 4.45
CA GLU A 89 13.44 -5.77 3.06
C GLU A 89 12.04 -5.57 2.45
N VAL A 90 11.01 -5.92 3.19
CA VAL A 90 9.61 -5.73 2.77
C VAL A 90 9.30 -4.25 2.61
N LEU A 91 9.65 -3.42 3.59
CA LEU A 91 9.45 -1.97 3.54
C LEU A 91 10.17 -1.37 2.32
N LYS A 92 11.43 -1.72 2.10
CA LYS A 92 12.23 -1.26 0.96
C LYS A 92 11.55 -1.60 -0.37
N ARG A 93 11.07 -2.84 -0.53
CA ARG A 93 10.39 -3.28 -1.75
C ARG A 93 9.10 -2.49 -1.99
N GLU A 94 8.29 -2.28 -0.97
CA GLU A 94 7.04 -1.54 -1.09
C GLU A 94 7.26 -0.04 -1.35
N LEU A 95 8.28 0.56 -0.75
CA LEU A 95 8.69 1.94 -1.05
C LEU A 95 9.16 2.09 -2.51
N LEU A 96 9.94 1.14 -3.03
CA LEU A 96 10.37 1.15 -4.43
C LEU A 96 9.19 1.03 -5.40
N LYS A 97 8.18 0.21 -5.10
CA LYS A 97 6.95 0.13 -5.90
C LYS A 97 6.18 1.45 -5.89
N THR A 98 6.08 2.07 -4.72
CA THR A 98 5.41 3.39 -4.58
C THR A 98 6.17 4.46 -5.36
N LYS A 99 7.50 4.51 -5.22
CA LYS A 99 8.36 5.44 -5.96
C LYS A 99 8.15 5.31 -7.46
N LYS A 100 8.18 4.09 -8.00
CA LYS A 100 7.96 3.85 -9.43
C LYS A 100 6.62 4.41 -9.91
N LYS A 101 5.54 4.22 -9.17
CA LYS A 101 4.23 4.79 -9.50
C LYS A 101 4.23 6.32 -9.48
N LEU A 102 4.96 6.92 -8.53
CA LEU A 102 5.09 8.38 -8.46
C LEU A 102 5.94 8.92 -9.62
N GLU A 103 7.00 8.22 -10.02
CA GLU A 103 7.82 8.57 -11.19
C GLU A 103 7.00 8.51 -12.48
N GLU A 104 6.21 7.47 -12.70
CA GLU A 104 5.29 7.35 -13.83
C GLU A 104 4.25 8.49 -13.83
N LYS A 105 3.70 8.83 -12.66
CA LYS A 105 2.79 9.96 -12.51
C LYS A 105 3.47 11.29 -12.82
N LEU A 106 4.69 11.50 -12.34
CA LEU A 106 5.49 12.69 -12.59
C LEU A 106 5.76 12.88 -14.08
N GLU A 107 6.15 11.79 -14.77
CA GLU A 107 6.37 11.80 -16.22
C GLU A 107 5.10 12.21 -16.97
N ASN A 108 3.97 11.59 -16.65
CA ASN A 108 2.68 11.91 -17.26
C ASN A 108 2.27 13.38 -17.03
N GLU A 109 2.38 13.89 -15.79
CA GLU A 109 2.03 15.30 -15.49
C GLU A 109 3.00 16.29 -16.12
N THR A 110 4.25 15.90 -16.39
CA THR A 110 5.27 16.77 -17.02
C THR A 110 5.16 16.77 -18.54
N MET A 111 4.86 15.63 -19.16
CA MET A 111 4.85 15.46 -20.61
C MET A 111 3.49 15.78 -21.24
N THR A 112 2.42 15.86 -20.46
CA THR A 112 1.06 16.00 -20.95
C THR A 112 0.44 17.31 -20.51
N VAL A 113 -0.09 18.07 -21.45
CA VAL A 113 -0.89 19.27 -21.18
C VAL A 113 -2.33 18.85 -20.89
N TYR A 114 -2.83 19.29 -19.75
CA TYR A 114 -4.18 18.96 -19.30
C TYR A 114 -5.11 20.17 -19.31
N TYR A 115 -6.38 19.87 -19.54
CA TYR A 115 -7.49 20.80 -19.41
C TYR A 115 -8.51 20.25 -18.40
N ILE A 116 -9.14 21.13 -17.65
CA ILE A 116 -10.14 20.78 -16.65
C ILE A 116 -11.42 21.56 -16.88
N CYS A 117 -12.56 20.89 -16.70
CA CYS A 117 -13.85 21.58 -16.69
C CYS A 117 -13.94 22.51 -15.47
N ILE A 118 -14.34 23.76 -15.65
CA ILE A 118 -14.52 24.74 -14.55
C ILE A 118 -15.50 24.26 -13.48
N ASN A 119 -16.44 23.37 -13.82
CA ASN A 119 -17.37 22.74 -12.88
C ASN A 119 -16.83 21.40 -12.32
N GLY A 120 -15.58 21.04 -12.58
CA GLY A 120 -14.95 19.83 -12.04
C GLY A 120 -15.44 18.51 -12.64
N CYS A 121 -16.18 18.51 -13.76
CA CYS A 121 -16.75 17.29 -14.32
C CYS A 121 -15.73 16.29 -14.86
N MET A 122 -14.58 16.79 -15.40
CA MET A 122 -13.56 15.97 -16.03
C MET A 122 -12.24 16.70 -16.17
N LYS A 123 -11.14 15.93 -16.19
CA LYS A 123 -9.79 16.33 -16.60
C LYS A 123 -9.46 15.55 -17.87
N VAL A 124 -8.97 16.23 -18.91
CA VAL A 124 -8.66 15.65 -20.22
C VAL A 124 -7.31 16.14 -20.73
N THR A 125 -6.72 15.42 -21.67
CA THR A 125 -5.53 15.87 -22.40
C THR A 125 -5.88 16.98 -23.40
N TYR A 126 -4.87 17.69 -23.88
CA TYR A 126 -5.04 18.72 -24.92
C TYR A 126 -5.75 18.18 -26.18
N GLU A 127 -5.37 16.95 -26.63
CA GLU A 127 -5.95 16.33 -27.81
C GLU A 127 -7.46 16.11 -27.64
N HIS A 128 -7.89 15.57 -26.50
CA HIS A 128 -9.30 15.39 -26.21
C HIS A 128 -10.04 16.71 -26.00
N ALA A 129 -9.37 17.71 -25.41
CA ALA A 129 -9.97 19.04 -25.28
C ALA A 129 -10.25 19.67 -26.65
N MET A 130 -9.34 19.47 -27.62
CA MET A 130 -9.56 19.87 -29.01
C MET A 130 -10.74 19.14 -29.69
N GLU A 131 -10.88 17.83 -29.47
CA GLU A 131 -12.01 17.05 -30.00
C GLU A 131 -13.36 17.57 -29.49
N PHE A 132 -13.38 18.18 -28.31
CA PHE A 132 -14.57 18.76 -27.69
C PHE A 132 -14.68 20.28 -27.88
N ASP A 133 -13.90 20.87 -28.80
CA ASP A 133 -13.85 22.33 -29.02
C ASP A 133 -13.67 23.13 -27.71
N PHE A 134 -12.92 22.56 -26.75
CA PHE A 134 -12.71 23.09 -25.39
C PHE A 134 -13.99 23.33 -24.59
N VAL A 135 -15.04 22.56 -24.87
CA VAL A 135 -16.33 22.55 -24.14
C VAL A 135 -16.55 21.20 -23.49
N CYS A 136 -16.92 21.20 -22.23
CA CYS A 136 -17.19 19.98 -21.47
C CYS A 136 -18.43 19.23 -22.03
N PRO A 137 -18.30 17.99 -22.52
CA PRO A 137 -19.44 17.25 -23.07
C PRO A 137 -20.47 16.84 -22.01
N LYS A 138 -20.11 16.94 -20.70
CA LYS A 138 -21.02 16.59 -19.61
C LYS A 138 -21.93 17.75 -19.18
N CYS A 139 -21.43 18.98 -19.20
CA CYS A 139 -22.18 20.13 -18.65
C CYS A 139 -22.17 21.37 -19.53
N GLY A 140 -21.49 21.36 -20.68
CA GLY A 140 -21.41 22.49 -21.60
C GLY A 140 -20.54 23.67 -21.15
N ALA A 141 -19.87 23.54 -19.99
CA ALA A 141 -18.97 24.58 -19.48
C ALA A 141 -17.59 24.53 -20.18
N PRO A 142 -16.81 25.64 -20.20
CA PRO A 142 -15.46 25.65 -20.77
C PRO A 142 -14.52 24.64 -20.10
N LEU A 143 -13.61 24.09 -20.92
CA LEU A 143 -12.42 23.39 -20.46
C LEU A 143 -11.27 24.39 -20.41
N GLU A 144 -10.68 24.60 -19.23
CA GLU A 144 -9.58 25.53 -19.03
C GLU A 144 -8.25 24.80 -18.83
N TYR A 145 -7.15 25.46 -19.21
CA TYR A 145 -5.81 24.93 -18.99
C TYR A 145 -5.58 24.66 -17.52
N LEU A 146 -5.09 23.46 -17.20
CA LEU A 146 -4.71 23.06 -15.84
C LEU A 146 -3.22 23.29 -15.61
N ASP A 147 -2.86 24.25 -14.76
CA ASP A 147 -1.50 24.39 -14.27
C ASP A 147 -1.18 23.26 -13.27
N SER A 148 -0.38 22.28 -13.73
CA SER A 148 0.06 21.13 -12.94
C SER A 148 1.30 21.41 -12.07
N SER A 149 1.86 22.61 -12.06
CA SER A 149 3.13 22.92 -11.38
C SER A 149 3.14 22.55 -9.89
N ILE A 150 2.08 22.87 -9.16
CA ILE A 150 1.94 22.54 -7.74
C ILE A 150 1.85 21.01 -7.53
N ALA A 151 1.12 20.31 -8.40
CA ALA A 151 0.99 18.86 -8.33
C ALA A 151 2.34 18.17 -8.61
N ILE A 152 3.07 18.66 -9.61
CA ILE A 152 4.42 18.19 -9.96
C ILE A 152 5.38 18.36 -8.78
N GLU A 153 5.42 19.53 -8.14
CA GLU A 153 6.32 19.77 -6.99
C GLU A 153 5.97 18.89 -5.79
N LYS A 154 4.68 18.63 -5.53
CA LYS A 154 4.27 17.69 -4.49
C LYS A 154 4.76 16.26 -4.76
N VAL A 155 4.62 15.78 -6.00
CA VAL A 155 5.09 14.43 -6.38
C VAL A 155 6.61 14.32 -6.26
N LYS A 156 7.36 15.34 -6.68
CA LYS A 156 8.82 15.40 -6.52
C LYS A 156 9.23 15.35 -5.04
N GLU A 157 8.52 16.05 -4.17
CA GLU A 157 8.77 16.06 -2.74
C GLU A 157 8.52 14.66 -2.11
N GLU A 158 7.44 13.98 -2.52
CA GLU A 158 7.15 12.62 -2.08
C GLU A 158 8.25 11.62 -2.52
N ILE A 159 8.71 11.71 -3.77
CA ILE A 159 9.82 10.88 -4.29
C ILE A 159 11.09 11.13 -3.46
N ARG A 160 11.44 12.39 -3.18
CA ARG A 160 12.61 12.75 -2.39
C ARG A 160 12.56 12.17 -0.98
N LYS A 161 11.39 12.25 -0.31
CA LYS A 161 11.19 11.63 1.01
C LYS A 161 11.40 10.12 0.97
N ILE A 162 10.89 9.45 -0.07
CA ILE A 162 11.11 8.00 -0.24
C ILE A 162 12.60 7.71 -0.42
N ASP A 163 13.33 8.48 -1.22
CA ASP A 163 14.77 8.30 -1.44
C ASP A 163 15.57 8.49 -0.14
N GLU A 164 15.22 9.47 0.68
CA GLU A 164 15.83 9.68 2.00
C GLU A 164 15.60 8.48 2.94
N ILE A 165 14.38 7.92 2.94
CA ILE A 165 14.05 6.72 3.73
C ILE A 165 14.86 5.53 3.23
N LEU A 166 14.87 5.28 1.90
CA LEU A 166 15.60 4.18 1.28
C LEU A 166 17.11 4.23 1.55
N ALA A 167 17.71 5.43 1.54
CA ALA A 167 19.14 5.62 1.85
C ALA A 167 19.50 5.27 3.29
N ASN A 168 18.53 5.34 4.20
CA ASN A 168 18.71 5.09 5.63
C ASN A 168 18.21 3.70 6.09
N LEU A 169 17.52 2.95 5.24
CA LEU A 169 17.15 1.56 5.49
C LEU A 169 18.38 0.66 5.23
N LYS A 170 19.00 0.19 6.31
CA LYS A 170 20.09 -0.79 6.27
C LYS A 170 19.54 -2.21 6.35
#